data_24cfdf04b1e34c00240175884ebe8613
#
_entry.id   24cfdf04b1e34c00240175884ebe8613
#
_cell.length_a   1.000
_cell.length_b   1.000
_cell.length_c   1.000
_cell.angle_alpha   90.00
_cell.angle_beta   90.00
_cell.angle_gamma   90.00
#
_symmetry.space_group_name_H-M   'P 1'
#
loop_
_entity.id
_entity.type
_entity.pdbx_description
1 polymer ?
#
loop_
_entity_poly.entity_id
_entity_poly.type
_entity_poly.pdbx_seq_one_letter_code
_entity_poly.pdbx_strand_id
1 'polypeptide(L)'
;DAVRQANDSGFGLGSTVFSRDHKRARRIADRLVAGSTCINDYGLCYMANALPFGGVKNSGFGRLNGREGLRACCNIKSVLSDRFPLHIPSKIYPVKRGDYEMVDAAVELLYRRPSWAGLRARARALRSLIKTATGA
;
A
#
# COMPACT_ATOMS: atom_id res chain seq x y z
N ASP A 1 -0.14 -19.18 22.81
CA ASP A 1 -0.95 -20.26 22.22
C ASP A 1 -2.34 -19.82 21.81
N ALA A 2 -3.13 -19.15 22.66
CA ALA A 2 -4.49 -18.71 22.32
C ALA A 2 -4.54 -17.82 21.06
N VAL A 3 -3.61 -16.89 20.88
CA VAL A 3 -3.55 -16.05 19.67
C VAL A 3 -3.28 -16.89 18.42
N ARG A 4 -2.40 -17.88 18.50
CA ARG A 4 -2.14 -18.80 17.39
C ARG A 4 -3.39 -19.59 17.05
N GLN A 5 -4.04 -20.17 18.04
CA GLN A 5 -5.26 -20.95 17.86
C GLN A 5 -6.40 -20.10 17.27
N ALA A 6 -6.57 -18.85 17.74
CA ALA A 6 -7.55 -17.92 17.17
C ALA A 6 -7.23 -17.57 15.70
N ASN A 7 -5.95 -17.42 15.39
CA ASN A 7 -5.52 -17.11 14.02
C ASN A 7 -5.53 -18.32 13.08
N ASP A 8 -5.56 -19.53 13.56
CA ASP A 8 -5.68 -20.76 12.76
C ASP A 8 -7.09 -20.95 12.17
N SER A 9 -8.09 -20.21 12.66
CA SER A 9 -9.44 -20.21 12.08
C SER A 9 -9.43 -19.76 10.62
N GLY A 10 -10.19 -20.42 9.77
CA GLY A 10 -10.44 -20.00 8.38
C GLY A 10 -11.25 -18.70 8.26
N PHE A 11 -11.81 -18.19 9.35
CA PHE A 11 -12.61 -16.98 9.42
C PHE A 11 -11.88 -15.87 10.19
N GLY A 12 -12.29 -14.64 9.96
CA GLY A 12 -11.72 -13.47 10.60
C GLY A 12 -12.60 -12.23 10.46
N LEU A 13 -13.90 -12.34 10.82
CA LEU A 13 -14.80 -11.20 10.80
C LEU A 13 -14.52 -10.26 11.97
N GLY A 14 -14.59 -10.78 13.17
CA GLY A 14 -14.37 -10.04 14.38
C GLY A 14 -13.69 -10.89 15.45
N SER A 15 -13.09 -10.24 16.40
CA SER A 15 -12.49 -10.85 17.57
C SER A 15 -12.72 -10.00 18.81
N THR A 16 -12.56 -10.59 19.98
CA THR A 16 -12.73 -9.89 21.25
C THR A 16 -11.66 -10.32 22.24
N VAL A 17 -11.14 -9.35 22.99
CA VAL A 17 -10.18 -9.57 24.06
C VAL A 17 -10.73 -9.00 25.34
N PHE A 18 -10.98 -9.83 26.34
CA PHE A 18 -11.37 -9.40 27.68
C PHE A 18 -10.16 -9.37 28.61
N SER A 19 -9.87 -8.24 29.21
CA SER A 19 -8.78 -8.08 30.18
C SER A 19 -8.95 -6.82 31.02
N ARG A 20 -8.56 -6.90 32.29
CA ARG A 20 -8.43 -5.70 33.16
C ARG A 20 -7.21 -4.87 32.79
N ASP A 21 -6.17 -5.49 32.23
CA ASP A 21 -4.99 -4.81 31.71
C ASP A 21 -5.21 -4.42 30.24
N HIS A 22 -5.58 -3.15 30.03
CA HIS A 22 -5.82 -2.60 28.69
C HIS A 22 -4.57 -2.62 27.79
N LYS A 23 -3.37 -2.45 28.36
CA LYS A 23 -2.13 -2.49 27.58
C LYS A 23 -1.87 -3.90 27.05
N ARG A 24 -2.09 -4.91 27.91
CA ARG A 24 -2.01 -6.32 27.51
C ARG A 24 -3.07 -6.66 26.48
N ALA A 25 -4.31 -6.22 26.68
CA ALA A 25 -5.40 -6.45 25.75
C ALA A 25 -5.07 -5.88 24.36
N ARG A 26 -4.51 -4.66 24.31
CA ARG A 26 -4.10 -4.03 23.05
C ARG A 26 -3.01 -4.83 22.33
N ARG A 27 -1.96 -5.26 23.03
CA ARG A 27 -0.90 -6.10 22.44
C ARG A 27 -1.43 -7.44 21.89
N ILE A 28 -2.47 -8.00 22.52
CA ILE A 28 -3.12 -9.23 22.03
C ILE A 28 -3.96 -8.90 20.80
N ALA A 29 -4.77 -7.84 20.86
CA ALA A 29 -5.62 -7.39 19.76
C ALA A 29 -4.81 -7.13 18.48
N ASP A 30 -3.66 -6.48 18.59
CA ASP A 30 -2.78 -6.19 17.45
C ASP A 30 -2.19 -7.45 16.79
N ARG A 31 -2.26 -8.60 17.44
CA ARG A 31 -1.77 -9.89 16.93
C ARG A 31 -2.88 -10.78 16.37
N LEU A 32 -4.12 -10.42 16.58
CA LEU A 32 -5.28 -11.16 16.05
C LEU A 32 -5.53 -10.79 14.59
N VAL A 33 -5.70 -11.81 13.76
CA VAL A 33 -5.99 -11.66 12.34
C VAL A 33 -7.50 -11.69 12.13
N ALA A 34 -8.13 -10.54 12.37
CA ALA A 34 -9.55 -10.30 12.17
C ALA A 34 -9.79 -8.91 11.58
N GLY A 35 -10.91 -8.71 10.96
CA GLY A 35 -11.27 -7.41 10.36
C GLY A 35 -11.58 -6.34 11.41
N SER A 36 -12.03 -6.76 12.60
CA SER A 36 -12.23 -5.89 13.76
C SER A 36 -11.88 -6.61 15.04
N THR A 37 -11.43 -5.86 16.06
CA THR A 37 -11.18 -6.40 17.40
C THR A 37 -11.73 -5.45 18.44
N CYS A 38 -12.62 -5.95 19.29
CA CYS A 38 -13.13 -5.22 20.45
C CYS A 38 -12.30 -5.58 21.70
N ILE A 39 -12.13 -4.60 22.58
CA ILE A 39 -11.52 -4.83 23.90
C ILE A 39 -12.58 -4.60 24.96
N ASN A 40 -12.82 -5.61 25.80
CA ASN A 40 -13.83 -5.64 26.86
C ASN A 40 -15.26 -5.38 26.35
N ASP A 41 -15.49 -5.66 25.09
CA ASP A 41 -16.79 -5.55 24.44
C ASP A 41 -16.89 -6.60 23.33
N TYR A 42 -18.12 -6.82 22.86
CA TYR A 42 -18.37 -7.64 21.70
C TYR A 42 -19.44 -6.92 20.84
N GLY A 43 -19.21 -6.77 19.55
CA GLY A 43 -20.24 -6.26 18.63
C GLY A 43 -20.27 -4.75 18.43
N LEU A 44 -19.75 -3.92 19.32
CA LEU A 44 -19.73 -2.45 19.13
C LEU A 44 -18.98 -2.01 17.86
N CYS A 45 -18.01 -2.79 17.40
CA CYS A 45 -17.34 -2.51 16.13
C CYS A 45 -18.29 -2.45 14.94
N TYR A 46 -19.36 -3.24 14.96
CA TYR A 46 -20.41 -3.20 13.93
C TYR A 46 -21.25 -1.92 13.99
N MET A 47 -21.55 -1.44 15.19
CA MET A 47 -22.39 -0.26 15.40
C MET A 47 -21.63 1.06 15.28
N ALA A 48 -20.32 1.03 15.30
CA ALA A 48 -19.48 2.22 15.18
C ALA A 48 -19.35 2.66 13.71
N ASN A 49 -20.30 3.45 13.23
CA ASN A 49 -20.38 3.88 11.83
C ASN A 49 -19.12 4.61 11.32
N ALA A 50 -18.29 5.15 12.22
CA ALA A 50 -17.03 5.79 11.86
C ALA A 50 -15.89 4.78 11.61
N LEU A 51 -16.05 3.53 12.03
CA LEU A 51 -15.04 2.48 11.87
C LEU A 51 -15.38 1.57 10.70
N PRO A 52 -14.40 1.19 9.87
CA PRO A 52 -14.63 0.22 8.81
C PRO A 52 -14.91 -1.16 9.41
N PHE A 53 -16.06 -1.73 9.09
CA PHE A 53 -16.45 -3.06 9.51
C PHE A 53 -16.38 -4.04 8.35
N GLY A 54 -15.78 -5.18 8.55
CA GLY A 54 -15.66 -6.24 7.55
C GLY A 54 -14.66 -7.29 7.97
N GLY A 55 -14.53 -8.35 7.21
CA GLY A 55 -13.71 -9.50 7.53
C GLY A 55 -12.39 -9.56 6.78
N VAL A 56 -11.64 -10.59 7.13
CA VAL A 56 -10.49 -11.11 6.40
C VAL A 56 -10.67 -12.62 6.22
N LYS A 57 -9.82 -13.25 5.44
CA LYS A 57 -9.91 -14.68 5.13
C LYS A 57 -11.27 -15.01 4.50
N ASN A 58 -11.91 -16.13 4.87
CA ASN A 58 -13.21 -16.52 4.34
C ASN A 58 -14.39 -15.62 4.79
N SER A 59 -14.14 -14.70 5.74
CA SER A 59 -15.13 -13.71 6.16
C SER A 59 -15.26 -12.53 5.18
N GLY A 60 -14.53 -12.55 4.07
CA GLY A 60 -14.63 -11.58 2.98
C GLY A 60 -13.57 -10.49 2.99
N PHE A 61 -13.61 -9.59 2.02
CA PHE A 61 -12.56 -8.59 1.78
C PHE A 61 -13.07 -7.16 1.88
N GLY A 62 -14.38 -6.96 1.76
CA GLY A 62 -15.00 -5.64 1.77
C GLY A 62 -15.01 -4.99 3.13
N ARG A 63 -15.35 -3.71 3.15
CA ARG A 63 -15.64 -2.97 4.38
C ARG A 63 -16.95 -2.24 4.22
N LEU A 64 -17.76 -2.29 5.27
CA LEU A 64 -18.92 -1.43 5.51
C LEU A 64 -18.48 -0.32 6.44
N ASN A 65 -19.23 0.77 6.47
CA ASN A 65 -18.98 1.90 7.37
C ASN A 65 -17.61 2.57 7.15
N GLY A 66 -17.39 3.65 7.83
CA GLY A 66 -16.16 4.42 7.74
C GLY A 66 -15.89 4.98 6.33
N ARG A 67 -14.69 5.47 6.15
CA ARG A 67 -14.23 5.99 4.86
C ARG A 67 -14.10 4.90 3.81
N GLU A 68 -13.70 3.72 4.23
CA GLU A 68 -13.51 2.55 3.38
C GLU A 68 -14.85 2.05 2.81
N GLY A 69 -15.89 2.04 3.62
CA GLY A 69 -17.25 1.68 3.18
C GLY A 69 -17.79 2.68 2.16
N LEU A 70 -17.60 3.97 2.39
CA LEU A 70 -17.98 5.01 1.41
C LEU A 70 -17.22 4.85 0.09
N ARG A 71 -15.92 4.58 0.15
CA ARG A 71 -15.10 4.36 -1.05
C ARG A 71 -15.55 3.12 -1.83
N ALA A 72 -15.99 2.08 -1.14
CA ALA A 72 -16.50 0.88 -1.79
C ALA A 72 -17.79 1.14 -2.64
N CYS A 73 -18.55 2.18 -2.30
CA CYS A 73 -19.71 2.62 -3.06
C CYS A 73 -19.36 3.57 -4.23
N CYS A 74 -18.09 3.93 -4.38
CA CYS A 74 -17.64 4.89 -5.39
C CYS A 74 -16.89 4.20 -6.52
N ASN A 75 -17.11 4.71 -7.75
CA ASN A 75 -16.25 4.34 -8.87
C ASN A 75 -14.99 5.22 -8.85
N ILE A 76 -13.88 4.63 -8.46
CA ILE A 76 -12.61 5.35 -8.33
C ILE A 76 -12.03 5.56 -9.73
N LYS A 77 -11.86 6.84 -10.13
CA LYS A 77 -11.26 7.24 -11.40
C LYS A 77 -9.97 8.01 -11.14
N SER A 78 -8.89 7.56 -11.75
CA SER A 78 -7.63 8.31 -11.79
C SER A 78 -7.63 9.24 -13.00
N VAL A 79 -7.23 10.49 -12.77
CA VAL A 79 -7.04 11.48 -13.85
C VAL A 79 -5.61 11.97 -13.75
N LEU A 80 -4.85 11.78 -14.81
CA LEU A 80 -3.50 12.29 -14.98
C LEU A 80 -3.55 13.41 -16.02
N SER A 81 -2.94 14.56 -15.70
CA SER A 81 -2.74 15.63 -16.68
C SER A 81 -1.27 16.05 -16.68
N ASP A 82 -0.73 16.26 -17.85
CA ASP A 82 0.64 16.74 -18.00
C ASP A 82 0.73 18.19 -17.53
N ARG A 83 1.71 18.48 -16.70
CA ARG A 83 2.00 19.85 -16.24
C ARG A 83 2.88 20.61 -17.21
N PHE A 84 3.65 19.90 -18.03
CA PHE A 84 4.52 20.45 -19.06
C PHE A 84 4.21 19.78 -20.40
N PRO A 85 4.27 20.51 -21.53
CA PRO A 85 3.99 19.95 -22.84
C PRO A 85 5.16 19.09 -23.38
N LEU A 86 5.70 18.22 -22.53
CA LEU A 86 6.73 17.27 -22.88
C LEU A 86 6.05 15.92 -23.16
N HIS A 87 5.81 15.67 -24.44
CA HIS A 87 5.33 14.37 -24.85
C HIS A 87 6.52 13.39 -24.92
N ILE A 88 6.66 12.56 -23.91
CA ILE A 88 7.59 11.43 -23.93
C ILE A 88 6.86 10.27 -24.59
N PRO A 89 7.24 9.85 -25.82
CA PRO A 89 6.59 8.73 -26.47
C PRO A 89 6.85 7.47 -25.63
N SER A 90 5.81 6.97 -24.98
CA SER A 90 5.88 5.74 -24.20
C SER A 90 5.89 4.54 -25.15
N LYS A 91 7.06 4.03 -25.44
CA LYS A 91 7.24 2.78 -26.16
C LYS A 91 7.24 1.63 -25.17
N ILE A 92 6.15 0.88 -25.10
CA ILE A 92 6.04 -0.26 -24.20
C ILE A 92 6.64 -1.52 -24.83
N TYR A 93 6.52 -1.70 -26.16
CA TYR A 93 7.01 -2.88 -26.88
C TYR A 93 7.53 -2.49 -28.28
N PRO A 94 8.51 -3.23 -28.80
CA PRO A 94 9.35 -4.23 -28.14
C PRO A 94 10.36 -3.58 -27.20
N VAL A 95 10.60 -4.21 -26.05
CA VAL A 95 11.60 -3.75 -25.06
C VAL A 95 13.00 -4.06 -25.59
N LYS A 96 13.86 -3.05 -25.64
CA LYS A 96 15.27 -3.18 -25.99
C LYS A 96 16.15 -3.11 -24.75
N ARG A 97 17.35 -3.66 -24.79
CA ARG A 97 18.27 -3.62 -23.66
C ARG A 97 18.54 -2.21 -23.11
N GLY A 98 18.64 -1.22 -24.00
CA GLY A 98 18.82 0.19 -23.63
C GLY A 98 17.61 0.82 -22.94
N ASP A 99 16.40 0.28 -23.11
CA ASP A 99 15.19 0.83 -22.47
C ASP A 99 15.22 0.59 -20.96
N TYR A 100 15.76 -0.56 -20.50
CA TYR A 100 15.96 -0.84 -19.08
C TYR A 100 16.97 0.15 -18.46
N GLU A 101 18.11 0.35 -19.11
CA GLU A 101 19.15 1.28 -18.63
C GLU A 101 18.61 2.73 -18.55
N MET A 102 17.78 3.12 -19.49
CA MET A 102 17.13 4.42 -19.51
C MET A 102 16.15 4.59 -18.33
N VAL A 103 15.31 3.58 -18.07
CA VAL A 103 14.35 3.64 -16.95
C VAL A 103 15.08 3.62 -15.61
N ASP A 104 16.09 2.78 -15.46
CA ASP A 104 16.93 2.71 -14.25
C ASP A 104 17.61 4.06 -13.98
N ALA A 105 18.20 4.67 -15.00
CA ALA A 105 18.79 5.99 -14.91
C ALA A 105 17.80 7.09 -14.53
N ALA A 106 16.57 7.02 -15.06
CA ALA A 106 15.51 7.95 -14.73
C ALA A 106 15.04 7.81 -13.26
N VAL A 107 14.89 6.58 -12.77
CA VAL A 107 14.55 6.29 -11.37
C VAL A 107 15.66 6.79 -10.43
N GLU A 108 16.92 6.51 -10.74
CA GLU A 108 18.07 7.02 -9.97
C GLU A 108 18.09 8.55 -9.90
N LEU A 109 17.78 9.22 -11.02
CA LEU A 109 17.75 10.68 -11.09
C LEU A 109 16.64 11.27 -10.20
N LEU A 110 15.45 10.68 -10.21
CA LEU A 110 14.25 11.20 -9.55
C LEU A 110 14.21 10.88 -8.06
N TYR A 111 14.57 9.66 -7.67
CA TYR A 111 14.28 9.12 -6.34
C TYR A 111 15.51 8.97 -5.43
N ARG A 112 16.73 9.07 -5.96
CA ARG A 112 17.90 8.96 -5.12
C ARG A 112 18.04 10.15 -4.17
N ARG A 113 18.29 9.87 -2.89
CA ARG A 113 18.47 10.89 -1.86
C ARG A 113 19.65 11.81 -2.21
N PRO A 114 19.55 13.13 -1.96
CA PRO A 114 20.65 14.07 -2.21
C PRO A 114 21.83 13.74 -1.30
N SER A 115 22.92 13.33 -1.91
CA SER A 115 24.22 13.09 -1.25
C SER A 115 25.34 13.35 -2.27
N TRP A 116 26.57 13.57 -1.83
CA TRP A 116 27.71 13.76 -2.73
C TRP A 116 27.94 12.54 -3.67
N ALA A 117 27.76 11.33 -3.14
CA ALA A 117 27.77 10.11 -3.96
C ALA A 117 26.57 10.08 -4.94
N GLY A 118 25.40 10.58 -4.50
CA GLY A 118 24.20 10.71 -5.31
C GLY A 118 24.35 11.69 -6.47
N LEU A 119 25.06 12.80 -6.29
CA LEU A 119 25.35 13.75 -7.38
C LEU A 119 26.15 13.13 -8.52
N ARG A 120 27.20 12.35 -8.19
CA ARG A 120 27.99 11.63 -9.21
C ARG A 120 27.16 10.56 -9.94
N ALA A 121 26.26 9.87 -9.22
CA ALA A 121 25.36 8.90 -9.83
C ALA A 121 24.33 9.57 -10.75
N ARG A 122 23.76 10.71 -10.34
CA ARG A 122 22.85 11.51 -11.17
C ARG A 122 23.53 12.02 -12.44
N ALA A 123 24.78 12.47 -12.35
CA ALA A 123 25.54 12.89 -13.53
C ALA A 123 25.80 11.73 -14.50
N ARG A 124 26.06 10.52 -14.01
CA ARG A 124 26.17 9.31 -14.85
C ARG A 124 24.85 8.93 -15.47
N ALA A 125 23.75 8.94 -14.71
CA ALA A 125 22.41 8.67 -15.18
C ALA A 125 21.99 9.64 -16.28
N LEU A 126 22.26 10.92 -16.10
CA LEU A 126 21.97 11.95 -17.11
C LEU A 126 22.76 11.71 -18.42
N ARG A 127 24.05 11.37 -18.32
CA ARG A 127 24.87 11.00 -19.49
C ARG A 127 24.33 9.76 -20.21
N SER A 128 23.89 8.75 -19.47
CA SER A 128 23.27 7.55 -20.03
C SER A 128 21.96 7.88 -20.77
N LEU A 129 21.10 8.69 -20.16
CA LEU A 129 19.87 9.16 -20.79
C LEU A 129 20.12 9.91 -22.11
N ILE A 130 21.08 10.84 -22.10
CA ILE A 130 21.44 11.61 -23.30
C ILE A 130 21.98 10.68 -24.39
N LYS A 131 22.88 9.76 -24.05
CA LYS A 131 23.45 8.80 -24.97
C LYS A 131 22.38 7.91 -25.61
N THR A 132 21.43 7.41 -24.83
CA THR A 132 20.33 6.57 -25.32
C THR A 132 19.36 7.38 -26.18
N ALA A 133 19.09 8.63 -25.85
CA ALA A 133 18.19 9.51 -26.59
C ALA A 133 18.80 9.96 -27.93
N THR A 134 20.11 10.14 -28.00
CA THR A 134 20.83 10.58 -29.23
C THR A 134 21.25 9.44 -30.12
N GLY A 135 21.11 8.20 -29.69
CA GLY A 135 21.48 7.01 -30.49
C GLY A 135 22.99 6.84 -30.69
N ALA A 136 23.81 7.52 -29.86
CA ALA A 136 25.27 7.49 -29.93
C ALA A 136 25.87 6.39 -29.02
#